data_752a00d1d4c85c53b954ce424c623d2f
#
_entry.id   752a00d1d4c85c53b954ce424c623d2f
#
_cell.length_a   1.000
_cell.length_b   1.000
_cell.length_c   1.000
_cell.angle_alpha   90.00
_cell.angle_beta   90.00
_cell.angle_gamma   90.00
#
_symmetry.space_group_name_H-M   'P 1'
#
loop_
_entity.id
_entity.type
_entity.pdbx_description
1 polymer ?
#
loop_
_entity_poly.entity_id
_entity_poly.type
_entity_poly.pdbx_seq_one_letter_code
_entity_poly.pdbx_strand_id
1 'polypeptide(L)'
;MGCRLFLGELVSAWPHFEQIAALYNREQHSPLIFQYAQDPGPAGLSTGAFDLWLLGYVEQARRWSDRALLLAREAAHTYTLTFTLGASFWLHHFSQERAVAQERAEEVIAIATKQGIALWLAWGTMMRGWALAQQGQGEAGIAQIRQGLAAAQDTGQRFFGRII
;
A
#
# COMPACT_ATOMS: atom_id res chain seq x y z
N MET A 1 -8.15 11.66 -9.26
CA MET A 1 -6.96 11.81 -8.37
C MET A 1 -5.96 10.68 -8.60
N GLY A 2 -6.20 9.46 -8.15
CA GLY A 2 -5.32 8.32 -8.44
C GLY A 2 -5.04 8.10 -9.92
N CYS A 3 -6.02 8.37 -10.80
CA CYS A 3 -5.81 8.25 -12.24
C CYS A 3 -4.68 9.15 -12.79
N ARG A 4 -4.53 10.37 -12.30
CA ARG A 4 -3.45 11.29 -12.74
C ARG A 4 -2.07 10.79 -12.33
N LEU A 5 -1.94 10.26 -11.11
CA LEU A 5 -0.71 9.62 -10.66
C LEU A 5 -0.30 8.49 -11.61
N PHE A 6 -1.22 7.58 -11.94
CA PHE A 6 -0.95 6.45 -12.86
C PHE A 6 -0.73 6.87 -14.31
N LEU A 7 -1.16 8.07 -14.70
CA LEU A 7 -0.85 8.69 -16.00
C LEU A 7 0.50 9.43 -16.00
N GLY A 8 1.19 9.49 -14.86
CA GLY A 8 2.45 10.22 -14.72
C GLY A 8 2.29 11.74 -14.56
N GLU A 9 1.05 12.23 -14.38
CA GLU A 9 0.74 13.64 -14.20
C GLU A 9 0.96 14.08 -12.74
N LEU A 10 2.15 13.83 -12.18
CA LEU A 10 2.45 13.98 -10.75
C LEU A 10 2.19 15.38 -10.23
N VAL A 11 2.73 16.40 -10.91
CA VAL A 11 2.59 17.82 -10.49
C VAL A 11 1.12 18.24 -10.48
N SER A 12 0.30 17.76 -11.42
CA SER A 12 -1.13 18.09 -11.47
C SER A 12 -1.97 17.26 -10.50
N ALA A 13 -1.46 16.12 -10.04
CA ALA A 13 -2.11 15.28 -9.03
C ALA A 13 -1.93 15.84 -7.61
N TRP A 14 -0.80 16.44 -7.32
CA TRP A 14 -0.40 16.91 -6.00
C TRP A 14 -1.42 17.83 -5.31
N PRO A 15 -1.97 18.90 -5.92
CA PRO A 15 -2.96 19.76 -5.25
C PRO A 15 -4.19 19.02 -4.73
N HIS A 16 -4.59 17.92 -5.39
CA HIS A 16 -5.71 17.10 -4.94
C HIS A 16 -5.37 16.32 -3.67
N PHE A 17 -4.13 15.85 -3.52
CA PHE A 17 -3.68 15.19 -2.30
C PHE A 17 -3.58 16.18 -1.13
N GLU A 18 -3.08 17.40 -1.38
CA GLU A 18 -3.07 18.48 -0.39
C GLU A 18 -4.49 18.82 0.09
N GLN A 19 -5.46 18.90 -0.82
CA GLN A 19 -6.86 19.12 -0.47
C GLN A 19 -7.41 18.01 0.44
N ILE A 20 -7.11 16.73 0.17
CA ILE A 20 -7.50 15.64 1.06
C ILE A 20 -6.88 15.83 2.43
N ALA A 21 -5.58 16.10 2.50
CA ALA A 21 -4.87 16.27 3.78
C ALA A 21 -5.42 17.44 4.62
N ALA A 22 -5.87 18.52 3.94
CA ALA A 22 -6.41 19.71 4.57
C ALA A 22 -7.87 19.58 4.98
N LEU A 23 -8.69 18.92 4.14
CA LEU A 23 -10.14 18.88 4.31
C LEU A 23 -10.63 17.60 5.02
N TYR A 24 -9.77 16.59 5.15
CA TYR A 24 -10.18 15.35 5.79
C TYR A 24 -10.56 15.57 7.25
N ASN A 25 -11.82 15.25 7.55
CA ASN A 25 -12.37 15.19 8.90
C ASN A 25 -12.92 13.79 9.11
N ARG A 26 -12.42 13.09 10.12
CA ARG A 26 -12.76 11.69 10.37
C ARG A 26 -14.25 11.48 10.60
N GLU A 27 -14.88 12.33 11.45
CA GLU A 27 -16.30 12.17 11.79
C GLU A 27 -17.21 12.29 10.56
N GLN A 28 -16.85 13.18 9.63
CA GLN A 28 -17.63 13.43 8.42
C GLN A 28 -17.32 12.47 7.30
N HIS A 29 -16.05 12.01 7.15
CA HIS A 29 -15.60 11.32 5.97
C HIS A 29 -15.42 9.80 6.16
N SER A 30 -15.21 9.30 7.42
CA SER A 30 -15.13 7.85 7.65
C SER A 30 -16.39 7.08 7.20
N PRO A 31 -17.63 7.61 7.29
CA PRO A 31 -18.79 6.91 6.77
C PRO A 31 -18.74 6.64 5.25
N LEU A 32 -17.89 7.35 4.50
CA LEU A 32 -17.66 7.12 3.07
C LEU A 32 -17.00 5.76 2.77
N ILE A 33 -16.49 5.07 3.79
CA ILE A 33 -16.02 3.68 3.69
C ILE A 33 -17.09 2.78 3.06
N PHE A 34 -18.37 2.97 3.40
CA PHE A 34 -19.47 2.18 2.85
C PHE A 34 -19.70 2.44 1.36
N GLN A 35 -19.29 3.60 0.85
CA GLN A 35 -19.44 3.97 -0.55
C GLN A 35 -18.19 3.60 -1.38
N TYR A 36 -16.99 3.76 -0.81
CA TYR A 36 -15.73 3.62 -1.53
C TYR A 36 -14.90 2.41 -1.09
N ALA A 37 -15.42 1.57 -0.20
CA ALA A 37 -14.75 0.40 0.39
C ALA A 37 -13.46 0.72 1.16
N GLN A 38 -13.09 2.00 1.29
CA GLN A 38 -11.94 2.45 2.06
C GLN A 38 -12.12 3.89 2.56
N ASP A 39 -11.45 4.22 3.65
CA ASP A 39 -11.47 5.58 4.19
C ASP A 39 -10.66 6.51 3.28
N PRO A 40 -11.26 7.61 2.79
CA PRO A 40 -10.60 8.50 1.84
C PRO A 40 -9.38 9.24 2.41
N GLY A 41 -9.32 9.47 3.73
CA GLY A 41 -8.19 10.11 4.38
C GLY A 41 -6.91 9.28 4.30
N PRO A 42 -6.86 8.11 4.96
CA PRO A 42 -5.70 7.20 4.85
C PRO A 42 -5.36 6.84 3.41
N ALA A 43 -6.36 6.54 2.58
CA ALA A 43 -6.13 6.18 1.18
C ALA A 43 -5.51 7.33 0.37
N GLY A 44 -6.01 8.55 0.55
CA GLY A 44 -5.48 9.74 -0.12
C GLY A 44 -4.07 10.09 0.34
N LEU A 45 -3.81 10.05 1.65
CA LEU A 45 -2.48 10.29 2.21
C LEU A 45 -1.46 9.25 1.74
N SER A 46 -1.84 7.96 1.69
CA SER A 46 -0.97 6.89 1.19
C SER A 46 -0.59 7.10 -0.28
N THR A 47 -1.58 7.42 -1.11
CA THR A 47 -1.34 7.66 -2.53
C THR A 47 -0.53 8.94 -2.75
N GLY A 48 -0.82 10.00 -1.98
CA GLY A 48 -0.05 11.25 -2.00
C GLY A 48 1.39 11.08 -1.49
N ALA A 49 1.63 10.18 -0.54
CA ALA A 49 2.98 9.84 -0.09
C ALA A 49 3.81 9.24 -1.25
N PHE A 50 3.19 8.39 -2.06
CA PHE A 50 3.86 7.83 -3.23
C PHE A 50 4.13 8.91 -4.31
N ASP A 51 3.18 9.81 -4.54
CA ASP A 51 3.36 10.96 -5.44
C ASP A 51 4.53 11.85 -5.00
N LEU A 52 4.60 12.19 -3.71
CA LEU A 52 5.71 12.94 -3.12
C LEU A 52 7.06 12.25 -3.32
N TRP A 53 7.10 10.92 -3.14
CA TRP A 53 8.31 10.15 -3.34
C TRP A 53 8.78 10.24 -4.80
N LEU A 54 7.86 10.08 -5.77
CA LEU A 54 8.15 10.22 -7.20
C LEU A 54 8.62 11.63 -7.59
N LEU A 55 8.13 12.66 -6.90
CA LEU A 55 8.55 14.04 -7.05
C LEU A 55 9.89 14.36 -6.36
N GLY A 56 10.48 13.40 -5.61
CA GLY A 56 11.74 13.57 -4.90
C GLY A 56 11.63 14.11 -3.47
N TYR A 57 10.42 14.32 -2.95
CA TYR A 57 10.19 14.83 -1.59
C TYR A 57 10.12 13.68 -0.56
N VAL A 58 11.20 12.90 -0.44
CA VAL A 58 11.24 11.64 0.32
C VAL A 58 10.83 11.79 1.78
N GLU A 59 11.32 12.82 2.48
CA GLU A 59 10.99 13.06 3.88
C GLU A 59 9.52 13.44 4.11
N GLN A 60 8.93 14.16 3.15
CA GLN A 60 7.50 14.47 3.20
C GLN A 60 6.68 13.21 2.91
N ALA A 61 7.12 12.38 1.96
CA ALA A 61 6.49 11.09 1.64
C ALA A 61 6.42 10.19 2.88
N ARG A 62 7.52 10.08 3.65
CA ARG A 62 7.54 9.31 4.91
C ARG A 62 6.52 9.85 5.92
N ARG A 63 6.53 11.16 6.18
CA ARG A 63 5.56 11.78 7.12
C ARG A 63 4.10 11.54 6.71
N TRP A 64 3.81 11.58 5.42
CA TRP A 64 2.47 11.30 4.91
C TRP A 64 2.08 9.84 5.06
N SER A 65 3.00 8.92 4.78
CA SER A 65 2.80 7.48 4.98
C SER A 65 2.54 7.15 6.45
N ASP A 66 3.32 7.71 7.37
CA ASP A 66 3.14 7.49 8.81
C ASP A 66 1.79 8.05 9.29
N ARG A 67 1.40 9.24 8.84
CA ARG A 67 0.08 9.82 9.14
C ARG A 67 -1.06 8.96 8.60
N ALA A 68 -0.90 8.44 7.37
CA ALA A 68 -1.88 7.54 6.77
C ALA A 68 -2.07 6.27 7.61
N LEU A 69 -0.98 5.65 8.05
CA LEU A 69 -1.01 4.45 8.90
C LEU A 69 -1.67 4.73 10.25
N LEU A 70 -1.35 5.85 10.88
CA LEU A 70 -2.00 6.25 12.13
C LEU A 70 -3.52 6.33 11.97
N LEU A 71 -3.99 7.07 10.98
CA LEU A 71 -5.42 7.22 10.69
C LEU A 71 -6.09 5.90 10.32
N ALA A 72 -5.40 5.04 9.55
CA ALA A 72 -5.94 3.73 9.16
C ALA A 72 -6.11 2.80 10.37
N ARG A 73 -5.18 2.83 11.32
CA ARG A 73 -5.29 2.08 12.59
C ARG A 73 -6.43 2.58 13.45
N GLU A 74 -6.58 3.91 13.56
CA GLU A 74 -7.70 4.53 14.29
C GLU A 74 -9.05 4.23 13.66
N ALA A 75 -9.15 4.19 12.31
CA ALA A 75 -10.38 3.87 11.61
C ALA A 75 -10.88 2.44 11.88
N ALA A 76 -10.00 1.53 12.34
CA ALA A 76 -10.29 0.13 12.65
C ALA A 76 -10.99 -0.62 11.49
N HIS A 77 -10.79 -0.18 10.24
CA HIS A 77 -11.36 -0.77 9.04
C HIS A 77 -10.30 -1.61 8.34
N THR A 78 -10.50 -2.93 8.31
CA THR A 78 -9.50 -3.90 7.85
C THR A 78 -8.96 -3.60 6.46
N TYR A 79 -9.84 -3.35 5.48
CA TYR A 79 -9.40 -3.11 4.11
C TYR A 79 -8.58 -1.82 3.98
N THR A 80 -9.00 -0.73 4.64
CA THR A 80 -8.25 0.54 4.68
C THR A 80 -6.86 0.33 5.28
N LEU A 81 -6.76 -0.38 6.39
CA LEU A 81 -5.47 -0.66 7.04
C LEU A 81 -4.57 -1.50 6.14
N THR A 82 -5.09 -2.58 5.54
CA THR A 82 -4.31 -3.45 4.67
C THR A 82 -3.83 -2.72 3.42
N PHE A 83 -4.67 -1.89 2.81
CA PHE A 83 -4.30 -1.02 1.69
C PHE A 83 -3.19 -0.04 2.07
N THR A 84 -3.33 0.63 3.21
CA THR A 84 -2.36 1.63 3.70
C THR A 84 -1.00 0.98 4.01
N LEU A 85 -1.00 -0.22 4.60
CA LEU A 85 0.21 -1.01 4.84
C LEU A 85 0.89 -1.40 3.53
N GLY A 86 0.11 -1.84 2.53
CA GLY A 86 0.63 -2.15 1.19
C GLY A 86 1.25 -0.93 0.50
N ALA A 87 0.62 0.23 0.60
CA ALA A 87 1.18 1.48 0.07
C ALA A 87 2.46 1.89 0.80
N SER A 88 2.50 1.75 2.14
CA SER A 88 3.69 1.98 2.95
C SER A 88 4.83 1.02 2.57
N PHE A 89 4.51 -0.29 2.33
CA PHE A 89 5.50 -1.24 1.82
C PHE A 89 6.15 -0.72 0.54
N TRP A 90 5.37 -0.28 -0.45
CA TRP A 90 5.92 0.21 -1.71
C TRP A 90 6.84 1.42 -1.51
N LEU A 91 6.50 2.36 -0.64
CA LEU A 91 7.35 3.50 -0.31
C LEU A 91 8.70 3.03 0.23
N HIS A 92 8.71 2.14 1.22
CA HIS A 92 9.94 1.62 1.83
C HIS A 92 10.70 0.68 0.91
N HIS A 93 9.99 -0.06 0.03
CA HIS A 93 10.60 -0.86 -1.04
C HIS A 93 11.44 0.01 -1.99
N PHE A 94 10.86 1.08 -2.51
CA PHE A 94 11.58 1.99 -3.42
C PHE A 94 12.66 2.81 -2.71
N SER A 95 12.49 3.08 -1.42
CA SER A 95 13.50 3.74 -0.57
C SER A 95 14.60 2.78 -0.08
N GLN A 96 14.56 1.48 -0.46
CA GLN A 96 15.51 0.44 -0.05
C GLN A 96 15.57 0.20 1.48
N GLU A 97 14.51 0.51 2.18
CA GLU A 97 14.36 0.34 3.63
C GLU A 97 13.83 -1.07 3.96
N ARG A 98 14.69 -2.06 3.77
CA ARG A 98 14.34 -3.50 3.73
C ARG A 98 13.64 -3.99 4.99
N ALA A 99 14.10 -3.57 6.18
CA ALA A 99 13.52 -4.01 7.44
C ALA A 99 12.08 -3.51 7.63
N VAL A 100 11.83 -2.24 7.32
CA VAL A 100 10.49 -1.65 7.43
C VAL A 100 9.56 -2.27 6.37
N ALA A 101 10.04 -2.45 5.14
CA ALA A 101 9.27 -3.12 4.09
C ALA A 101 8.87 -4.55 4.51
N GLN A 102 9.77 -5.31 5.11
CA GLN A 102 9.45 -6.63 5.63
C GLN A 102 8.37 -6.59 6.72
N GLU A 103 8.53 -5.70 7.71
CA GLU A 103 7.54 -5.51 8.78
C GLU A 103 6.14 -5.22 8.20
N ARG A 104 6.04 -4.34 7.21
CA ARG A 104 4.76 -4.03 6.54
C ARG A 104 4.17 -5.25 5.82
N ALA A 105 5.00 -6.03 5.14
CA ALA A 105 4.56 -7.26 4.47
C ALA A 105 4.03 -8.29 5.46
N GLU A 106 4.71 -8.48 6.58
CA GLU A 106 4.29 -9.43 7.63
C GLU A 106 2.98 -8.99 8.29
N GLU A 107 2.79 -7.68 8.54
CA GLU A 107 1.54 -7.15 9.07
C GLU A 107 0.37 -7.36 8.09
N VAL A 108 0.58 -7.14 6.78
CA VAL A 108 -0.39 -7.44 5.73
C VAL A 108 -0.78 -8.93 5.74
N ILE A 109 0.21 -9.83 5.79
CA ILE A 109 -0.03 -11.28 5.85
C ILE A 109 -0.86 -11.65 7.08
N ALA A 110 -0.49 -11.14 8.25
CA ALA A 110 -1.19 -11.45 9.50
C ALA A 110 -2.66 -11.03 9.45
N ILE A 111 -2.94 -9.81 8.98
CA ILE A 111 -4.30 -9.29 8.84
C ILE A 111 -5.07 -10.10 7.79
N ALA A 112 -4.48 -10.32 6.62
CA ALA A 112 -5.13 -11.01 5.51
C ALA A 112 -5.45 -12.48 5.86
N THR A 113 -4.57 -13.15 6.59
CA THR A 113 -4.80 -14.51 7.09
C THR A 113 -5.96 -14.56 8.08
N LYS A 114 -5.96 -13.64 9.06
CA LYS A 114 -7.01 -13.58 10.09
C LYS A 114 -8.39 -13.30 9.49
N GLN A 115 -8.45 -12.49 8.43
CA GLN A 115 -9.69 -12.03 7.82
C GLN A 115 -10.11 -12.83 6.57
N GLY A 116 -9.29 -13.78 6.13
CA GLY A 116 -9.58 -14.60 4.95
C GLY A 116 -9.52 -13.81 3.62
N ILE A 117 -8.71 -12.74 3.54
CA ILE A 117 -8.62 -11.88 2.35
C ILE A 117 -7.53 -12.42 1.43
N ALA A 118 -7.89 -13.39 0.56
CA ALA A 118 -6.95 -14.12 -0.28
C ALA A 118 -6.04 -13.23 -1.13
N LEU A 119 -6.57 -12.16 -1.72
CA LEU A 119 -5.79 -11.23 -2.55
C LEU A 119 -4.68 -10.54 -1.75
N TRP A 120 -5.00 -10.00 -0.57
CA TRP A 120 -4.01 -9.35 0.27
C TRP A 120 -2.99 -10.33 0.85
N LEU A 121 -3.40 -11.58 1.12
CA LEU A 121 -2.47 -12.64 1.53
C LEU A 121 -1.46 -12.93 0.41
N ALA A 122 -1.93 -13.05 -0.83
CA ALA A 122 -1.08 -13.23 -2.01
C ALA A 122 -0.08 -12.07 -2.18
N TRP A 123 -0.55 -10.83 -2.08
CA TRP A 123 0.29 -9.64 -2.18
C TRP A 123 1.31 -9.56 -1.04
N GLY A 124 0.89 -9.76 0.20
CA GLY A 124 1.79 -9.79 1.35
C GLY A 124 2.88 -10.87 1.22
N THR A 125 2.54 -12.03 0.67
CA THR A 125 3.51 -13.10 0.39
C THR A 125 4.54 -12.66 -0.64
N MET A 126 4.14 -12.00 -1.73
CA MET A 126 5.08 -11.43 -2.71
C MET A 126 5.97 -10.35 -2.10
N MET A 127 5.40 -9.44 -1.32
CA MET A 127 6.11 -8.37 -0.62
C MET A 127 7.17 -8.93 0.32
N ARG A 128 6.83 -9.94 1.13
CA ARG A 128 7.77 -10.62 2.02
C ARG A 128 8.86 -11.34 1.22
N GLY A 129 8.50 -11.99 0.12
CA GLY A 129 9.46 -12.66 -0.77
C GLY A 129 10.51 -11.69 -1.30
N TRP A 130 10.10 -10.50 -1.71
CA TRP A 130 11.06 -9.46 -2.10
C TRP A 130 11.99 -9.07 -0.94
N ALA A 131 11.45 -8.82 0.25
CA ALA A 131 12.24 -8.43 1.41
C ALA A 131 13.29 -9.50 1.78
N LEU A 132 12.93 -10.77 1.74
CA LEU A 132 13.85 -11.90 1.94
C LEU A 132 14.96 -11.93 0.89
N ALA A 133 14.63 -11.77 -0.39
CA ALA A 133 15.62 -11.73 -1.46
C ALA A 133 16.64 -10.60 -1.25
N GLN A 134 16.19 -9.42 -0.82
CA GLN A 134 17.06 -8.28 -0.52
C GLN A 134 17.95 -8.49 0.70
N GLN A 135 17.66 -9.47 1.56
CA GLN A 135 18.44 -9.85 2.73
C GLN A 135 19.37 -11.03 2.46
N GLY A 136 19.57 -11.41 1.20
CA GLY A 136 20.44 -12.50 0.80
C GLY A 136 19.78 -13.88 0.77
N GLN A 137 18.48 -13.98 1.08
CA GLN A 137 17.71 -15.22 1.01
C GLN A 137 17.02 -15.37 -0.35
N GLY A 138 17.79 -15.29 -1.45
CA GLY A 138 17.30 -15.17 -2.81
C GLY A 138 16.37 -16.32 -3.23
N GLU A 139 16.74 -17.57 -2.97
CA GLU A 139 15.92 -18.74 -3.35
C GLU A 139 14.57 -18.74 -2.61
N ALA A 140 14.58 -18.53 -1.29
CA ALA A 140 13.37 -18.47 -0.49
C ALA A 140 12.48 -17.29 -0.91
N GLY A 141 13.08 -16.13 -1.19
CA GLY A 141 12.39 -14.95 -1.67
C GLY A 141 11.69 -15.18 -3.02
N ILE A 142 12.40 -15.75 -3.99
CA ILE A 142 11.84 -16.08 -5.32
C ILE A 142 10.71 -17.10 -5.19
N ALA A 143 10.86 -18.13 -4.33
CA ALA A 143 9.80 -19.11 -4.09
C ALA A 143 8.53 -18.45 -3.57
N GLN A 144 8.63 -17.52 -2.62
CA GLN A 144 7.48 -16.79 -2.07
C GLN A 144 6.85 -15.84 -3.10
N ILE A 145 7.65 -15.15 -3.92
CA ILE A 145 7.12 -14.30 -5.00
C ILE A 145 6.29 -15.16 -5.97
N ARG A 146 6.81 -16.31 -6.41
CA ARG A 146 6.09 -17.23 -7.30
C ARG A 146 4.81 -17.75 -6.68
N GLN A 147 4.85 -18.14 -5.40
CA GLN A 147 3.68 -18.58 -4.64
C GLN A 147 2.61 -17.47 -4.59
N GLY A 148 3.00 -16.25 -4.25
CA GLY A 148 2.07 -15.12 -4.18
C GLY A 148 1.49 -14.76 -5.55
N LEU A 149 2.28 -14.79 -6.63
CA LEU A 149 1.79 -14.58 -8.00
C LEU A 149 0.74 -15.62 -8.39
N ALA A 150 1.00 -16.91 -8.14
CA ALA A 150 0.03 -17.96 -8.43
C ALA A 150 -1.27 -17.75 -7.63
N ALA A 151 -1.17 -17.50 -6.32
CA ALA A 151 -2.33 -17.23 -5.48
C ALA A 151 -3.11 -15.98 -5.92
N ALA A 152 -2.45 -14.91 -6.37
CA ALA A 152 -3.13 -13.74 -6.89
C ALA A 152 -3.92 -14.03 -8.18
N GLN A 153 -3.38 -14.86 -9.08
CA GLN A 153 -4.07 -15.30 -10.29
C GLN A 153 -5.34 -16.09 -9.96
N ASP A 154 -5.30 -16.95 -8.95
CA ASP A 154 -6.44 -17.74 -8.50
C ASP A 154 -7.58 -16.86 -7.95
N THR A 155 -7.29 -15.65 -7.48
CA THR A 155 -8.34 -14.67 -7.10
C THR A 155 -9.03 -13.98 -8.28
N GLY A 156 -8.66 -14.29 -9.51
CA GLY A 156 -9.15 -13.65 -10.73
C GLY A 156 -8.46 -12.33 -11.09
N GLN A 157 -7.46 -11.92 -10.33
CA GLN A 157 -6.64 -10.75 -10.64
C GLN A 157 -5.69 -11.04 -11.80
N ARG A 158 -5.95 -10.39 -12.95
CA ARG A 158 -5.11 -10.52 -14.15
C ARG A 158 -4.09 -9.39 -14.31
N PHE A 159 -3.91 -8.55 -13.30
CA PHE A 159 -3.11 -7.33 -13.41
C PHE A 159 -1.61 -7.61 -13.68
N PHE A 160 -1.07 -8.70 -13.14
CA PHE A 160 0.33 -9.08 -13.31
C PHE A 160 0.58 -10.15 -14.38
N GLY A 161 -0.45 -10.80 -14.90
CA GLY A 161 -0.30 -11.92 -15.85
C GLY A 161 0.14 -11.55 -17.27
N ARG A 162 0.42 -10.26 -17.55
CA ARG A 162 0.87 -9.76 -18.85
C ARG A 162 2.28 -9.15 -18.85
N ILE A 163 2.98 -9.19 -17.71
CA ILE A 163 4.31 -8.54 -17.56
C ILE A 163 5.44 -9.55 -17.51
N ILE A 164 5.14 -10.85 -17.60
CA ILE A 164 6.15 -11.93 -17.66
C ILE A 164 6.00 -12.66 -18.97
#